data_7af0673193201f15efbcaf29e529e33a
#
_entry.id   7af0673193201f15efbcaf29e529e33a
#
_cell.length_a   1.000
_cell.length_b   1.000
_cell.length_c   1.000
_cell.angle_alpha   90.00
_cell.angle_beta   90.00
_cell.angle_gamma   90.00
#
_symmetry.space_group_name_H-M   'P 1'
#
loop_
_entity.id
_entity.type
_entity.pdbx_description
1 polymer ?
#
loop_
_entity_poly.entity_id
_entity_poly.type
_entity_poly.pdbx_seq_one_letter_code
_entity_poly.pdbx_strand_id
1 'polypeptide(L)'
;MSSRVLAGETTTTSGLASESSRQSRRLLRRPKFISNAKKTSTRPKRKVGRGVVKVVHASSASSFSPFQTKLGAIAYDSGYRQLFRLLGYPGCEKEAEQLVAILAPQKEEETECDDGKLSLLDVSCGPGIVTKSIVKSKRFAKVVALDYFESMCERARETLERDCDNCNYEVLQGDVSALQFADATFEKVSSTAGMHCWPSPVKGMKEIKRVVKPSDKNDRNDWSVLFSTVVLPNKGDETKETYSWETNKPFLDREAVLDIVRESGFDEYEVVREDRAYILVKARYFR
;
A
#
# COMPACT_ATOMS: atom_id res chain seq x y z
N MET A 1 -4.02 -65.42 17.13
CA MET A 1 -4.78 -66.27 16.16
C MET A 1 -4.88 -65.45 14.92
N SER A 2 -3.97 -65.68 14.01
CA SER A 2 -4.12 -66.51 12.78
C SER A 2 -5.04 -65.81 11.80
N SER A 3 -4.74 -65.53 10.62
CA SER A 3 -3.79 -65.91 9.58
C SER A 3 -4.37 -65.52 8.23
N ARG A 4 -3.45 -65.12 7.36
CA ARG A 4 -3.27 -65.46 5.91
C ARG A 4 -4.13 -64.70 4.87
N VAL A 5 -3.50 -63.94 3.95
CA VAL A 5 -2.58 -64.25 2.81
C VAL A 5 -3.28 -64.95 1.64
N LEU A 6 -3.14 -64.34 0.44
CA LEU A 6 -2.85 -64.84 -0.91
C LEU A 6 -3.35 -63.78 -1.92
N ALA A 7 -2.57 -63.12 -2.75
CA ALA A 7 -1.60 -63.47 -3.82
C ALA A 7 -2.24 -64.11 -5.06
N GLY A 8 -1.93 -63.55 -6.19
CA GLY A 8 -2.17 -64.07 -7.55
C GLY A 8 -2.18 -62.91 -8.55
N GLU A 9 -1.04 -62.47 -9.13
CA GLU A 9 -0.32 -62.97 -10.33
C GLU A 9 -1.20 -63.00 -11.59
N THR A 10 -0.76 -62.18 -12.51
CA THR A 10 -0.04 -62.30 -13.81
C THR A 10 -1.00 -62.41 -14.97
N THR A 11 -0.78 -61.73 -16.08
CA THR A 11 0.04 -62.03 -17.27
C THR A 11 -0.22 -60.98 -18.35
N THR A 12 0.83 -60.33 -18.83
CA THR A 12 1.45 -60.24 -20.17
C THR A 12 0.67 -60.62 -21.41
N THR A 13 0.77 -59.79 -22.46
CA THR A 13 1.23 -60.02 -23.86
C THR A 13 1.01 -58.71 -24.64
N SER A 14 2.04 -58.01 -25.18
CA SER A 14 2.86 -58.22 -26.39
C SER A 14 2.11 -58.10 -27.72
N GLY A 15 2.65 -57.26 -28.58
CA GLY A 15 2.40 -57.26 -30.04
C GLY A 15 2.43 -55.86 -30.61
N LEU A 16 3.50 -55.30 -31.06
CA LEU A 16 4.28 -55.40 -32.30
C LEU A 16 3.59 -54.81 -33.55
N ALA A 17 4.33 -53.86 -34.10
CA ALA A 17 4.64 -53.63 -35.51
C ALA A 17 3.82 -52.61 -36.27
N SER A 18 4.50 -51.56 -36.70
CA SER A 18 5.10 -51.20 -38.00
C SER A 18 4.06 -50.67 -38.97
N GLU A 19 4.26 -49.64 -39.70
CA GLU A 19 5.15 -49.22 -40.78
C GLU A 19 4.76 -47.81 -41.20
N SER A 20 5.71 -46.89 -41.32
CA SER A 20 6.28 -46.42 -42.58
C SER A 20 5.31 -45.76 -43.57
N SER A 21 5.44 -44.45 -43.75
CA SER A 21 5.55 -43.90 -45.09
C SER A 21 6.21 -42.52 -45.10
N ARG A 22 7.26 -42.48 -45.90
CA ARG A 22 8.07 -41.31 -46.29
C ARG A 22 7.30 -40.42 -47.30
N GLN A 23 7.85 -39.22 -47.45
CA GLN A 23 7.73 -38.22 -48.54
C GLN A 23 6.82 -37.07 -48.14
N SER A 24 7.22 -35.77 -48.23
CA SER A 24 8.10 -35.17 -49.21
C SER A 24 8.65 -33.86 -48.69
N ARG A 25 9.93 -33.62 -48.89
CA ARG A 25 10.61 -32.34 -48.76
C ARG A 25 10.12 -31.38 -49.86
N ARG A 26 9.61 -30.23 -49.49
CA ARG A 26 9.57 -29.09 -50.38
C ARG A 26 10.38 -27.95 -49.78
N LEU A 27 11.55 -27.77 -50.32
CA LEU A 27 12.41 -26.62 -50.20
C LEU A 27 11.68 -25.39 -50.75
N LEU A 28 11.35 -24.42 -49.93
CA LEU A 28 11.03 -23.07 -50.39
C LEU A 28 12.12 -22.13 -49.87
N ARG A 29 12.76 -21.50 -50.81
CA ARG A 29 13.89 -20.58 -50.74
C ARG A 29 13.58 -19.36 -49.89
N ARG A 30 14.51 -19.02 -49.00
CA ARG A 30 14.54 -17.71 -48.29
C ARG A 30 14.99 -16.64 -49.31
N PRO A 31 14.33 -15.49 -49.33
CA PRO A 31 14.91 -14.29 -49.96
C PRO A 31 15.91 -13.67 -48.97
N LYS A 32 17.12 -13.42 -49.47
CA LYS A 32 18.12 -12.57 -48.83
C LYS A 32 17.59 -11.13 -48.80
N PHE A 33 17.40 -10.55 -47.62
CA PHE A 33 17.24 -9.12 -47.48
C PHE A 33 18.53 -8.52 -46.92
N ILE A 34 19.00 -7.54 -47.67
CA ILE A 34 20.25 -6.79 -47.55
C ILE A 34 20.23 -5.94 -46.30
N SER A 35 21.31 -6.02 -45.52
CA SER A 35 21.65 -5.11 -44.46
C SER A 35 21.90 -3.69 -45.00
N ASN A 36 21.22 -2.70 -44.46
CA ASN A 36 21.77 -1.38 -44.20
C ASN A 36 20.67 -0.47 -43.65
N ALA A 37 20.71 -0.19 -42.34
CA ALA A 37 20.41 1.13 -41.78
C ALA A 37 20.72 1.14 -40.28
N LYS A 38 21.81 1.80 -39.93
CA LYS A 38 22.03 2.35 -38.62
C LYS A 38 20.86 3.29 -38.32
N LYS A 39 19.94 2.90 -37.44
CA LYS A 39 19.00 3.82 -36.78
C LYS A 39 19.37 3.87 -35.30
N THR A 40 20.06 4.92 -34.94
CA THR A 40 20.14 5.42 -33.57
C THR A 40 18.72 5.75 -33.11
N SER A 41 18.11 4.85 -32.37
CA SER A 41 16.83 5.08 -31.72
C SER A 41 17.10 5.79 -30.37
N THR A 42 17.16 7.11 -30.41
CA THR A 42 16.97 7.92 -29.22
C THR A 42 15.48 7.85 -28.84
N ARG A 43 15.19 7.02 -27.85
CA ARG A 43 13.87 6.97 -27.23
C ARG A 43 13.60 8.33 -26.58
N PRO A 44 12.52 9.05 -26.93
CA PRO A 44 12.23 10.32 -26.27
C PRO A 44 11.92 10.05 -24.80
N LYS A 45 12.67 10.69 -23.91
CA LYS A 45 12.34 10.76 -22.47
C LYS A 45 10.97 11.43 -22.37
N ARG A 46 9.96 10.66 -22.00
CA ARG A 46 8.62 11.15 -21.71
C ARG A 46 8.74 12.09 -20.50
N LYS A 47 8.70 13.39 -20.75
CA LYS A 47 8.56 14.40 -19.69
C LYS A 47 7.20 14.15 -19.05
N VAL A 48 7.22 13.60 -17.84
CA VAL A 48 6.04 13.61 -16.96
C VAL A 48 5.76 15.07 -16.65
N GLY A 49 4.63 15.57 -17.17
CA GLY A 49 4.20 16.93 -16.92
C GLY A 49 3.99 17.13 -15.43
N ARG A 50 4.75 18.07 -14.85
CA ARG A 50 4.50 18.58 -13.49
C ARG A 50 3.18 19.35 -13.52
N GLY A 51 2.08 18.64 -13.27
CA GLY A 51 0.80 19.25 -12.94
C GLY A 51 0.86 19.74 -11.49
N VAL A 52 1.24 21.00 -11.28
CA VAL A 52 1.07 21.64 -9.97
C VAL A 52 -0.42 21.94 -9.82
N VAL A 53 -1.16 21.06 -9.17
CA VAL A 53 -2.53 21.35 -8.74
C VAL A 53 -2.41 22.24 -7.50
N LYS A 54 -2.70 23.54 -7.64
CA LYS A 54 -2.81 24.45 -6.50
C LYS A 54 -4.04 24.10 -5.69
N VAL A 55 -3.82 23.49 -4.53
CA VAL A 55 -4.89 23.33 -3.53
C VAL A 55 -5.19 24.69 -2.94
N VAL A 56 -6.42 25.17 -3.11
CA VAL A 56 -6.91 26.39 -2.46
C VAL A 56 -7.23 26.03 -1.01
N HIS A 57 -6.41 26.51 -0.10
CA HIS A 57 -6.61 26.33 1.34
C HIS A 57 -7.83 27.11 1.81
N ALA A 58 -8.82 26.40 2.36
CA ALA A 58 -9.80 27.03 3.24
C ALA A 58 -9.09 27.39 4.55
N SER A 59 -8.94 28.68 4.82
CA SER A 59 -8.31 29.22 6.00
C SER A 59 -9.13 28.88 7.25
N SER A 60 -8.65 27.95 8.05
CA SER A 60 -9.02 27.84 9.45
C SER A 60 -7.75 27.96 10.29
N ALA A 61 -7.85 28.77 11.37
CA ALA A 61 -6.83 29.22 12.29
C ALA A 61 -5.48 28.49 12.22
N SER A 62 -4.42 29.23 11.85
CA SER A 62 -3.06 28.73 11.70
C SER A 62 -2.46 28.33 13.06
N SER A 63 -2.64 27.07 13.46
CA SER A 63 -1.71 26.49 14.41
C SER A 63 -0.43 26.16 13.63
N PHE A 64 0.70 26.71 14.07
CA PHE A 64 2.00 26.41 13.50
C PHE A 64 2.32 24.92 13.71
N SER A 65 2.43 24.16 12.62
CA SER A 65 2.92 22.79 12.67
C SER A 65 4.40 22.76 12.21
N PRO A 66 5.32 22.11 12.94
CA PRO A 66 6.71 21.98 12.49
C PRO A 66 6.81 21.26 11.14
N PHE A 67 5.82 20.47 10.77
CA PHE A 67 5.76 19.79 9.47
C PHE A 67 5.52 20.73 8.27
N GLN A 68 5.14 21.98 8.52
CA GLN A 68 5.05 23.03 7.49
C GLN A 68 6.43 23.49 6.99
N THR A 69 7.50 23.15 7.70
CA THR A 69 8.86 23.61 7.39
C THR A 69 9.75 22.49 6.89
N LYS A 70 10.69 22.83 6.00
CA LYS A 70 11.71 21.86 5.54
C LYS A 70 12.55 21.31 6.69
N LEU A 71 12.88 22.16 7.68
CA LEU A 71 13.63 21.73 8.86
C LEU A 71 12.84 20.74 9.71
N GLY A 72 11.53 20.94 9.86
CA GLY A 72 10.66 19.99 10.56
C GLY A 72 10.55 18.66 9.83
N ALA A 73 10.43 18.67 8.51
CA ALA A 73 10.43 17.46 7.70
C ALA A 73 11.77 16.69 7.80
N ILE A 74 12.90 17.39 7.78
CA ILE A 74 14.23 16.80 7.99
C ILE A 74 14.36 16.22 9.40
N ALA A 75 13.95 16.95 10.43
CA ALA A 75 14.00 16.47 11.82
C ALA A 75 13.14 15.21 12.01
N TYR A 76 11.98 15.17 11.37
CA TYR A 76 11.11 13.99 11.39
C TYR A 76 11.78 12.76 10.75
N ASP A 77 12.40 12.94 9.57
CA ASP A 77 13.14 11.91 8.86
C ASP A 77 14.39 11.47 9.65
N SER A 78 15.12 12.41 10.25
CA SER A 78 16.43 12.19 10.89
C SER A 78 16.36 11.43 12.22
N GLY A 79 15.17 11.21 12.81
CA GLY A 79 15.12 10.45 14.06
C GLY A 79 13.83 10.59 14.85
N TYR A 80 13.03 11.64 14.65
CA TYR A 80 11.78 11.82 15.41
C TYR A 80 10.84 10.60 15.23
N ARG A 81 10.72 10.08 14.01
CA ARG A 81 9.93 8.88 13.72
C ARG A 81 10.45 7.62 14.44
N GLN A 82 11.76 7.56 14.77
CA GLN A 82 12.35 6.46 15.52
C GLN A 82 11.91 6.46 16.99
N LEU A 83 11.60 7.64 17.55
CA LEU A 83 11.06 7.76 18.91
C LEU A 83 9.70 7.06 19.06
N PHE A 84 8.97 6.87 17.96
CA PHE A 84 7.71 6.15 17.96
C PHE A 84 7.84 4.69 18.42
N ARG A 85 9.05 4.12 18.39
CA ARG A 85 9.33 2.81 19.01
C ARG A 85 9.03 2.81 20.51
N LEU A 86 9.22 3.94 21.18
CA LEU A 86 8.88 4.10 22.60
C LEU A 86 7.35 4.07 22.81
N LEU A 87 6.57 4.39 21.78
CA LEU A 87 5.12 4.33 21.75
C LEU A 87 4.56 2.96 21.33
N GLY A 88 5.44 1.97 21.05
CA GLY A 88 5.03 0.62 20.61
C GLY A 88 5.07 0.41 19.09
N TYR A 89 5.47 1.40 18.31
CA TYR A 89 5.61 1.22 16.86
C TYR A 89 6.74 0.24 16.53
N PRO A 90 6.54 -0.68 15.57
CA PRO A 90 7.55 -1.69 15.25
C PRO A 90 8.77 -1.13 14.50
N GLY A 91 8.67 0.11 14.00
CA GLY A 91 9.62 0.75 13.10
C GLY A 91 9.17 0.68 11.64
N CYS A 92 9.61 1.67 10.83
CA CYS A 92 9.06 1.92 9.51
C CYS A 92 9.17 0.74 8.53
N GLU A 93 10.26 -0.02 8.57
CA GLU A 93 10.44 -1.20 7.72
C GLU A 93 9.44 -2.30 8.09
N LYS A 94 9.32 -2.61 9.38
CA LYS A 94 8.35 -3.62 9.85
C LYS A 94 6.90 -3.19 9.66
N GLU A 95 6.59 -1.89 9.76
CA GLU A 95 5.26 -1.40 9.40
C GLU A 95 4.96 -1.62 7.93
N ALA A 96 5.92 -1.33 7.04
CA ALA A 96 5.77 -1.58 5.62
C ALA A 96 5.63 -3.08 5.31
N GLU A 97 6.43 -3.94 5.94
CA GLU A 97 6.32 -5.40 5.81
C GLU A 97 4.92 -5.90 6.21
N GLN A 98 4.42 -5.46 7.37
CA GLN A 98 3.07 -5.82 7.83
C GLN A 98 1.99 -5.31 6.88
N LEU A 99 2.15 -4.08 6.38
CA LEU A 99 1.24 -3.48 5.42
C LEU A 99 1.18 -4.29 4.14
N VAL A 100 2.34 -4.61 3.56
CA VAL A 100 2.44 -5.40 2.34
C VAL A 100 1.86 -6.80 2.54
N ALA A 101 2.17 -7.46 3.66
CA ALA A 101 1.65 -8.80 3.96
C ALA A 101 0.11 -8.85 4.08
N ILE A 102 -0.52 -7.76 4.56
CA ILE A 102 -1.97 -7.71 4.75
C ILE A 102 -2.69 -7.23 3.49
N LEU A 103 -2.19 -6.17 2.84
CA LEU A 103 -2.87 -5.56 1.69
C LEU A 103 -2.56 -6.24 0.35
N ALA A 104 -1.40 -6.90 0.24
CA ALA A 104 -0.95 -7.62 -0.94
C ALA A 104 -0.33 -8.98 -0.57
N PRO A 105 -1.11 -9.92 0.05
CA PRO A 105 -0.60 -11.22 0.43
C PRO A 105 -0.11 -12.00 -0.81
N GLN A 106 0.93 -12.81 -0.63
CA GLN A 106 1.34 -13.76 -1.67
C GLN A 106 0.31 -14.88 -1.77
N LYS A 107 -0.13 -15.18 -2.98
CA LYS A 107 -0.93 -16.35 -3.25
C LYS A 107 0.01 -17.53 -3.55
N GLU A 108 -0.27 -18.69 -2.98
CA GLU A 108 0.61 -19.87 -3.07
C GLU A 108 0.83 -20.39 -4.51
N GLU A 109 -0.06 -20.03 -5.45
CA GLU A 109 -0.01 -20.49 -6.83
C GLU A 109 0.62 -19.49 -7.83
N GLU A 110 0.99 -18.29 -7.38
CA GLU A 110 1.58 -17.28 -8.26
C GLU A 110 3.11 -17.38 -8.25
N THR A 111 3.67 -18.10 -9.23
CA THR A 111 5.11 -18.15 -9.50
C THR A 111 5.66 -16.89 -10.17
N GLU A 112 4.80 -16.01 -10.65
CA GLU A 112 5.15 -14.70 -11.17
C GLU A 112 4.36 -13.65 -10.39
N CYS A 113 5.05 -12.61 -9.93
CA CYS A 113 4.44 -11.47 -9.24
C CYS A 113 3.24 -11.00 -10.05
N ASP A 114 2.05 -10.95 -9.46
CA ASP A 114 0.88 -10.26 -10.05
C ASP A 114 1.15 -8.75 -10.06
N ASP A 115 2.29 -8.37 -10.66
CA ASP A 115 2.89 -7.02 -10.68
C ASP A 115 2.04 -6.00 -11.44
N GLY A 116 0.88 -6.42 -11.91
CA GLY A 116 0.10 -5.63 -12.87
C GLY A 116 -1.21 -5.05 -12.38
N LYS A 117 -1.71 -5.34 -11.18
CA LYS A 117 -3.10 -5.02 -10.85
C LYS A 117 -3.31 -4.12 -9.64
N LEU A 118 -2.52 -4.24 -8.58
CA LEU A 118 -2.80 -3.51 -7.35
C LEU A 118 -2.21 -2.10 -7.36
N SER A 119 -3.04 -1.08 -7.19
CA SER A 119 -2.62 0.28 -6.88
C SER A 119 -2.83 0.58 -5.39
N LEU A 120 -1.88 1.30 -4.80
CA LEU A 120 -1.95 1.73 -3.40
C LEU A 120 -1.94 3.25 -3.31
N LEU A 121 -2.83 3.80 -2.48
CA LEU A 121 -2.74 5.18 -2.00
C LEU A 121 -2.20 5.16 -0.56
N ASP A 122 -1.05 5.80 -0.34
CA ASP A 122 -0.46 5.98 0.99
C ASP A 122 -0.75 7.39 1.50
N VAL A 123 -1.71 7.51 2.41
CA VAL A 123 -2.23 8.78 2.93
C VAL A 123 -1.45 9.22 4.15
N SER A 124 -1.09 10.51 4.20
CA SER A 124 -0.20 11.09 5.23
C SER A 124 1.16 10.40 5.22
N CYS A 125 1.75 10.31 4.03
CA CYS A 125 3.00 9.59 3.79
C CYS A 125 4.21 10.21 4.50
N GLY A 126 4.08 11.47 4.97
CA GLY A 126 5.18 12.21 5.58
C GLY A 126 6.37 12.32 4.63
N PRO A 127 7.61 12.15 5.11
CA PRO A 127 8.81 12.22 4.27
C PRO A 127 9.08 10.94 3.46
N GLY A 128 8.09 10.04 3.33
CA GLY A 128 8.16 8.85 2.48
C GLY A 128 8.96 7.68 3.04
N ILE A 129 9.23 7.63 4.35
CA ILE A 129 10.09 6.58 4.95
C ILE A 129 9.42 5.19 4.85
N VAL A 130 8.13 5.09 5.18
CA VAL A 130 7.36 3.84 5.06
C VAL A 130 7.05 3.58 3.59
N THR A 131 6.63 4.60 2.85
CA THR A 131 6.34 4.55 1.41
C THR A 131 7.50 3.96 0.61
N LYS A 132 8.73 4.35 0.93
CA LYS A 132 9.93 3.80 0.30
C LYS A 132 10.01 2.27 0.39
N SER A 133 9.77 1.73 1.57
CA SER A 133 9.80 0.28 1.79
C SER A 133 8.63 -0.43 1.09
N ILE A 134 7.46 0.22 1.03
CA ILE A 134 6.31 -0.27 0.26
C ILE A 134 6.65 -0.32 -1.24
N VAL A 135 7.20 0.76 -1.78
CA VAL A 135 7.60 0.84 -3.21
C VAL A 135 8.66 -0.21 -3.55
N LYS A 136 9.65 -0.39 -2.68
CA LYS A 136 10.71 -1.40 -2.85
C LYS A 136 10.21 -2.84 -2.79
N SER A 137 9.10 -3.10 -2.15
CA SER A 137 8.49 -4.44 -2.11
C SER A 137 8.04 -4.93 -3.49
N LYS A 138 7.80 -4.02 -4.43
CA LYS A 138 7.27 -4.28 -5.79
C LYS A 138 5.95 -5.07 -5.81
N ARG A 139 5.21 -5.05 -4.69
CA ARG A 139 3.91 -5.74 -4.57
C ARG A 139 2.75 -4.91 -5.13
N PHE A 140 2.98 -3.64 -5.43
CA PHE A 140 1.98 -2.75 -6.02
C PHE A 140 2.47 -2.25 -7.38
N ALA A 141 1.60 -2.31 -8.38
CA ALA A 141 1.86 -1.80 -9.72
C ALA A 141 2.07 -0.28 -9.76
N LYS A 142 1.40 0.43 -8.85
CA LYS A 142 1.55 1.87 -8.66
C LYS A 142 1.34 2.21 -7.19
N VAL A 143 2.19 3.09 -6.64
CA VAL A 143 2.01 3.69 -5.32
C VAL A 143 1.83 5.20 -5.47
N VAL A 144 0.74 5.74 -4.96
CA VAL A 144 0.51 7.19 -4.85
C VAL A 144 0.69 7.57 -3.39
N ALA A 145 1.68 8.40 -3.10
CA ALA A 145 1.94 8.94 -1.77
C ALA A 145 1.34 10.34 -1.66
N LEU A 146 0.55 10.58 -0.63
CA LEU A 146 -0.15 11.84 -0.43
C LEU A 146 0.11 12.39 0.97
N ASP A 147 0.47 13.67 1.05
CA ASP A 147 0.58 14.38 2.33
C ASP A 147 -0.02 15.77 2.23
N TYR A 148 -0.45 16.30 3.38
CA TYR A 148 -1.05 17.63 3.46
C TYR A 148 -0.02 18.74 3.30
N PHE A 149 1.20 18.56 3.84
CA PHE A 149 2.25 19.56 3.83
C PHE A 149 3.17 19.38 2.63
N GLU A 150 3.35 20.45 1.82
CA GLU A 150 4.27 20.41 0.66
C GLU A 150 5.71 20.09 1.09
N SER A 151 6.16 20.56 2.25
CA SER A 151 7.48 20.24 2.80
C SER A 151 7.71 18.74 3.02
N MET A 152 6.65 18.01 3.42
CA MET A 152 6.67 16.54 3.50
C MET A 152 6.69 15.89 2.12
N CYS A 153 5.88 16.41 1.19
CA CYS A 153 5.87 15.92 -0.20
C CYS A 153 7.23 16.12 -0.90
N GLU A 154 7.87 17.31 -0.72
CA GLU A 154 9.21 17.55 -1.24
C GLU A 154 10.21 16.52 -0.69
N ARG A 155 10.16 16.28 0.64
CA ARG A 155 11.05 15.31 1.27
C ARG A 155 10.76 13.87 0.85
N ALA A 156 9.50 13.52 0.66
CA ALA A 156 9.11 12.21 0.13
C ALA A 156 9.65 11.98 -1.29
N ARG A 157 9.57 12.99 -2.16
CA ARG A 157 10.16 12.93 -3.52
C ARG A 157 11.67 12.69 -3.45
N GLU A 158 12.39 13.46 -2.64
CA GLU A 158 13.84 13.28 -2.44
C GLU A 158 14.17 11.86 -1.94
N THR A 159 13.38 11.34 -0.98
CA THR A 159 13.57 10.00 -0.41
C THR A 159 13.34 8.91 -1.46
N LEU A 160 12.28 9.02 -2.24
CA LEU A 160 11.92 8.02 -3.25
C LEU A 160 12.84 8.11 -4.49
N GLU A 161 13.20 9.30 -4.93
CA GLU A 161 14.15 9.49 -6.05
C GLU A 161 15.53 8.91 -5.73
N ARG A 162 16.01 9.07 -4.49
CA ARG A 162 17.30 8.51 -4.05
C ARG A 162 17.29 7.00 -3.93
N ASP A 163 16.18 6.42 -3.46
CA ASP A 163 16.16 5.06 -2.96
C ASP A 163 15.33 4.07 -3.82
N CYS A 164 14.56 4.54 -4.80
CA CYS A 164 13.58 3.73 -5.55
C CYS A 164 13.73 3.90 -7.07
N ASP A 165 14.86 3.45 -7.62
CA ASP A 165 15.09 3.46 -9.07
C ASP A 165 14.12 2.52 -9.80
N ASN A 166 13.60 2.99 -10.94
CA ASN A 166 12.71 2.22 -11.85
C ASN A 166 11.41 1.71 -11.20
N CYS A 167 10.94 2.38 -10.14
CA CYS A 167 9.68 2.07 -9.50
C CYS A 167 8.56 3.01 -9.97
N ASN A 168 7.32 2.53 -9.95
CA ASN A 168 6.16 3.31 -10.36
C ASN A 168 5.50 3.94 -9.13
N TYR A 169 5.85 5.19 -8.85
CA TYR A 169 5.26 5.95 -7.75
C TYR A 169 4.97 7.40 -8.19
N GLU A 170 4.13 8.05 -7.41
CA GLU A 170 3.77 9.45 -7.56
C GLU A 170 3.64 10.08 -6.17
N VAL A 171 4.09 11.32 -5.98
CA VAL A 171 3.95 12.06 -4.70
C VAL A 171 3.11 13.30 -4.95
N LEU A 172 2.01 13.42 -4.24
CA LEU A 172 1.02 14.49 -4.38
C LEU A 172 0.80 15.21 -3.05
N GLN A 173 0.57 16.51 -3.14
CA GLN A 173 0.03 17.26 -2.02
C GLN A 173 -1.50 17.15 -2.02
N GLY A 174 -2.13 16.88 -0.87
CA GLY A 174 -3.57 16.79 -0.78
C GLY A 174 -4.09 16.69 0.65
N ASP A 175 -5.38 16.98 0.79
CA ASP A 175 -6.11 16.87 2.06
C ASP A 175 -6.88 15.55 2.09
N VAL A 176 -6.64 14.73 3.11
CA VAL A 176 -7.36 13.46 3.31
C VAL A 176 -8.87 13.66 3.45
N SER A 177 -9.31 14.83 3.92
CA SER A 177 -10.75 15.14 4.04
C SER A 177 -11.41 15.55 2.71
N ALA A 178 -10.64 15.68 1.63
CA ALA A 178 -11.13 16.09 0.30
C ALA A 178 -10.19 15.53 -0.79
N LEU A 179 -10.13 14.20 -0.90
CA LEU A 179 -9.26 13.52 -1.85
C LEU A 179 -9.68 13.78 -3.30
N GLN A 180 -8.73 14.23 -4.12
CA GLN A 180 -8.96 14.60 -5.53
C GLN A 180 -8.92 13.39 -6.47
N PHE A 181 -9.48 12.27 -6.05
CA PHE A 181 -9.58 11.05 -6.83
C PHE A 181 -11.06 10.69 -7.03
N ALA A 182 -11.36 10.01 -8.12
CA ALA A 182 -12.69 9.45 -8.34
C ALA A 182 -12.98 8.31 -7.35
N ASP A 183 -14.25 7.95 -7.19
CA ASP A 183 -14.67 6.83 -6.39
C ASP A 183 -14.03 5.53 -6.88
N ALA A 184 -13.68 4.65 -5.98
CA ALA A 184 -13.11 3.33 -6.27
C ALA A 184 -11.89 3.37 -7.21
N THR A 185 -11.00 4.36 -7.04
CA THR A 185 -9.79 4.52 -7.85
C THR A 185 -8.70 3.53 -7.47
N PHE A 186 -8.52 3.27 -6.17
CA PHE A 186 -7.42 2.45 -5.65
C PHE A 186 -7.89 1.09 -5.17
N GLU A 187 -7.11 0.06 -5.44
CA GLU A 187 -7.35 -1.27 -4.86
C GLU A 187 -7.12 -1.28 -3.37
N LYS A 188 -6.09 -0.55 -2.90
CA LYS A 188 -5.67 -0.55 -1.50
C LYS A 188 -5.36 0.88 -1.03
N VAL A 189 -5.61 1.13 0.26
CA VAL A 189 -5.22 2.40 0.91
C VAL A 189 -4.50 2.10 2.21
N SER A 190 -3.42 2.83 2.48
CA SER A 190 -2.71 2.81 3.74
C SER A 190 -2.58 4.19 4.36
N SER A 191 -2.44 4.24 5.69
CA SER A 191 -2.02 5.42 6.43
C SER A 191 -1.27 5.00 7.68
N THR A 192 0.01 5.35 7.79
CA THR A 192 0.83 5.00 8.95
C THR A 192 1.10 6.22 9.81
N ALA A 193 0.65 6.16 11.08
CA ALA A 193 0.80 7.24 12.05
C ALA A 193 0.24 8.61 11.58
N GLY A 194 -0.87 8.59 10.84
CA GLY A 194 -1.45 9.81 10.25
C GLY A 194 -2.72 10.30 10.95
N MET A 195 -3.63 9.40 11.32
CA MET A 195 -5.01 9.74 11.73
C MET A 195 -5.09 10.71 12.91
N HIS A 196 -4.20 10.61 13.90
CA HIS A 196 -4.19 11.50 15.07
C HIS A 196 -3.85 12.97 14.72
N CYS A 197 -3.33 13.21 13.51
CA CYS A 197 -3.03 14.53 12.99
C CYS A 197 -4.20 15.11 12.16
N TRP A 198 -5.23 14.31 11.85
CA TRP A 198 -6.30 14.79 10.98
C TRP A 198 -7.31 15.67 11.73
N PRO A 199 -7.68 16.83 11.16
CA PRO A 199 -8.68 17.70 11.77
C PRO A 199 -10.05 17.04 11.94
N SER A 200 -10.40 16.09 11.06
CA SER A 200 -11.63 15.31 11.10
C SER A 200 -11.37 13.86 10.66
N PRO A 201 -11.00 12.97 11.60
CA PRO A 201 -10.73 11.57 11.28
C PRO A 201 -11.87 10.85 10.57
N VAL A 202 -13.12 11.08 11.00
CA VAL A 202 -14.31 10.48 10.34
C VAL A 202 -14.42 10.93 8.89
N LYS A 203 -14.20 12.22 8.61
CA LYS A 203 -14.26 12.75 7.24
C LYS A 203 -13.14 12.16 6.38
N GLY A 204 -11.92 12.07 6.92
CA GLY A 204 -10.80 11.43 6.24
C GLY A 204 -11.08 9.95 5.92
N MET A 205 -11.59 9.20 6.88
CA MET A 205 -11.92 7.78 6.66
C MET A 205 -13.09 7.58 5.68
N LYS A 206 -14.06 8.49 5.62
CA LYS A 206 -15.12 8.47 4.59
C LYS A 206 -14.57 8.70 3.20
N GLU A 207 -13.62 9.63 3.03
CA GLU A 207 -12.95 9.86 1.77
C GLU A 207 -12.06 8.66 1.36
N ILE A 208 -11.35 8.06 2.31
CA ILE A 208 -10.60 6.82 2.08
C ILE A 208 -11.54 5.71 1.59
N LYS A 209 -12.68 5.51 2.27
CA LYS A 209 -13.69 4.54 1.83
C LYS A 209 -14.22 4.85 0.43
N ARG A 210 -14.43 6.11 0.09
CA ARG A 210 -14.92 6.53 -1.24
C ARG A 210 -13.93 6.17 -2.35
N VAL A 211 -12.64 6.44 -2.14
CA VAL A 211 -11.62 6.26 -3.18
C VAL A 211 -11.07 4.84 -3.28
N VAL A 212 -11.20 4.02 -2.24
CA VAL A 212 -10.80 2.62 -2.29
C VAL A 212 -11.89 1.76 -2.91
N LYS A 213 -11.50 0.71 -3.63
CA LYS A 213 -12.44 -0.29 -4.17
C LYS A 213 -13.02 -1.15 -3.04
N PRO A 214 -14.27 -1.60 -3.18
CA PRO A 214 -14.85 -2.57 -2.25
C PRO A 214 -14.07 -3.88 -2.32
N SER A 215 -13.97 -4.55 -1.20
CA SER A 215 -13.36 -5.87 -1.08
C SER A 215 -14.26 -6.97 -1.63
N ASP A 216 -13.67 -8.07 -2.08
CA ASP A 216 -14.42 -9.29 -2.39
C ASP A 216 -14.93 -9.94 -1.10
N LYS A 217 -16.23 -10.04 -0.96
CA LYS A 217 -16.89 -10.65 0.21
C LYS A 217 -16.54 -12.12 0.40
N ASN A 218 -16.18 -12.81 -0.69
CA ASN A 218 -15.85 -14.23 -0.68
C ASN A 218 -14.37 -14.48 -0.33
N ASP A 219 -13.51 -13.47 -0.46
CA ASP A 219 -12.10 -13.55 -0.06
C ASP A 219 -11.90 -12.94 1.34
N ARG A 220 -11.70 -13.81 2.33
CA ARG A 220 -11.46 -13.39 3.72
C ARG A 220 -10.18 -12.59 3.91
N ASN A 221 -9.25 -12.70 2.97
CA ASN A 221 -7.95 -12.02 3.02
C ASN A 221 -7.93 -10.72 2.21
N ASP A 222 -9.01 -10.39 1.50
CA ASP A 222 -9.10 -9.14 0.73
C ASP A 222 -9.44 -7.95 1.63
N TRP A 223 -8.44 -7.42 2.29
CA TRP A 223 -8.52 -6.17 3.07
C TRP A 223 -8.16 -4.98 2.19
N SER A 224 -9.00 -3.94 2.20
CA SER A 224 -8.82 -2.77 1.34
C SER A 224 -8.06 -1.62 2.02
N VAL A 225 -8.13 -1.52 3.34
CA VAL A 225 -7.53 -0.43 4.10
C VAL A 225 -6.71 -0.97 5.27
N LEU A 226 -5.52 -0.40 5.47
CA LEU A 226 -4.71 -0.61 6.67
C LEU A 226 -4.20 0.72 7.18
N PHE A 227 -4.40 1.00 8.46
CA PHE A 227 -3.89 2.22 9.06
C PHE A 227 -3.36 1.97 10.47
N SER A 228 -2.38 2.78 10.86
CA SER A 228 -1.91 2.87 12.24
C SER A 228 -2.05 4.29 12.77
N THR A 229 -2.25 4.42 14.07
CA THR A 229 -2.29 5.74 14.71
C THR A 229 -1.77 5.66 16.14
N VAL A 230 -1.50 6.83 16.72
CA VAL A 230 -1.21 6.95 18.15
C VAL A 230 -2.53 6.91 18.91
N VAL A 231 -2.58 6.05 19.91
CA VAL A 231 -3.68 5.99 20.88
C VAL A 231 -3.12 6.19 22.29
N LEU A 232 -3.88 6.79 23.15
CA LEU A 232 -3.51 6.85 24.56
C LEU A 232 -4.17 5.71 25.31
N PRO A 233 -3.44 5.07 26.23
CA PRO A 233 -4.04 4.07 27.10
C PRO A 233 -5.19 4.69 27.86
N ASN A 234 -6.34 4.02 27.83
CA ASN A 234 -7.52 4.43 28.60
C ASN A 234 -7.19 4.27 30.09
N LYS A 235 -6.83 5.35 30.76
CA LYS A 235 -6.44 5.32 32.19
C LYS A 235 -7.63 5.37 33.13
N GLY A 236 -8.85 5.16 32.64
CA GLY A 236 -10.03 5.15 33.54
C GLY A 236 -10.33 6.48 34.25
N ASP A 237 -9.62 7.54 33.91
CA ASP A 237 -9.80 8.86 34.48
C ASP A 237 -10.41 9.77 33.40
N GLU A 238 -11.73 9.87 33.43
CA GLU A 238 -12.55 10.63 32.48
C GLU A 238 -12.26 12.14 32.48
N THR A 239 -11.31 12.62 33.28
CA THR A 239 -11.13 14.06 33.54
C THR A 239 -9.92 14.68 32.85
N LYS A 240 -9.05 13.89 32.20
CA LYS A 240 -7.85 14.44 31.52
C LYS A 240 -7.95 14.27 30.02
N GLU A 241 -8.49 15.27 29.35
CA GLU A 241 -8.34 15.43 27.91
C GLU A 241 -6.86 15.63 27.58
N THR A 242 -6.29 14.66 26.86
CA THR A 242 -4.94 14.79 26.30
C THR A 242 -5.05 15.29 24.87
N TYR A 243 -4.44 16.43 24.61
CA TYR A 243 -4.56 17.11 23.31
C TYR A 243 -3.40 16.79 22.37
N SER A 244 -3.72 16.60 21.10
CA SER A 244 -2.74 16.69 20.04
C SER A 244 -2.37 18.16 19.81
N TRP A 245 -1.09 18.46 19.84
CA TRP A 245 -0.55 19.80 19.60
C TRP A 245 -0.83 20.29 18.16
N GLU A 246 -1.04 19.36 17.20
CA GLU A 246 -1.30 19.68 15.79
C GLU A 246 -2.75 20.05 15.52
N THR A 247 -3.68 19.37 16.14
CA THR A 247 -5.11 19.53 15.86
C THR A 247 -5.84 20.27 16.97
N ASN A 248 -5.17 20.51 18.10
CA ASN A 248 -5.79 21.04 19.32
C ASN A 248 -7.01 20.20 19.77
N LYS A 249 -6.95 18.89 19.55
CA LYS A 249 -7.98 17.92 19.91
C LYS A 249 -7.40 16.85 20.82
N PRO A 250 -8.24 16.20 21.63
CA PRO A 250 -7.77 15.08 22.45
C PRO A 250 -7.23 13.95 21.57
N PHE A 251 -6.16 13.31 22.02
CA PHE A 251 -5.71 12.05 21.41
C PHE A 251 -6.82 11.02 21.52
N LEU A 252 -6.95 10.21 20.47
CA LEU A 252 -7.93 9.13 20.43
C LEU A 252 -7.53 8.02 21.40
N ASP A 253 -8.49 7.42 22.06
CA ASP A 253 -8.34 6.11 22.65
C ASP A 253 -8.71 5.01 21.64
N ARG A 254 -8.55 3.76 22.05
CA ARG A 254 -8.86 2.61 21.19
C ARG A 254 -10.30 2.63 20.68
N GLU A 255 -11.26 2.84 21.58
CA GLU A 255 -12.68 2.80 21.21
C GLU A 255 -13.05 3.95 20.27
N ALA A 256 -12.54 5.15 20.49
CA ALA A 256 -12.73 6.28 19.58
C ALA A 256 -12.18 5.99 18.17
N VAL A 257 -11.04 5.30 18.06
CA VAL A 257 -10.51 4.87 16.75
C VAL A 257 -11.47 3.89 16.06
N LEU A 258 -12.00 2.91 16.78
CA LEU A 258 -12.93 1.93 16.23
C LEU A 258 -14.30 2.56 15.90
N ASP A 259 -14.76 3.53 16.68
CA ASP A 259 -15.98 4.29 16.39
C ASP A 259 -15.82 5.11 15.10
N ILE A 260 -14.67 5.75 14.89
CA ILE A 260 -14.37 6.46 13.64
C ILE A 260 -14.50 5.52 12.44
N VAL A 261 -13.96 4.30 12.51
CA VAL A 261 -14.06 3.32 11.42
C VAL A 261 -15.52 2.93 11.16
N ARG A 262 -16.27 2.68 12.25
CA ARG A 262 -17.70 2.31 12.19
C ARG A 262 -18.55 3.44 11.60
N GLU A 263 -18.38 4.67 12.07
CA GLU A 263 -19.09 5.85 11.58
C GLU A 263 -18.74 6.21 10.13
N SER A 264 -17.58 5.77 9.67
CA SER A 264 -17.16 5.93 8.29
C SER A 264 -17.79 4.91 7.34
N GLY A 265 -18.52 3.93 7.90
CA GLY A 265 -19.33 2.97 7.15
C GLY A 265 -18.52 1.82 6.57
N PHE A 266 -17.42 1.42 7.18
CA PHE A 266 -16.77 0.13 6.89
C PHE A 266 -17.60 -1.00 7.49
N ASP A 267 -17.72 -2.10 6.73
CA ASP A 267 -18.55 -3.23 7.15
C ASP A 267 -17.81 -4.17 8.11
N GLU A 268 -16.51 -4.32 7.92
CA GLU A 268 -15.64 -5.13 8.77
C GLU A 268 -14.33 -4.40 9.07
N TYR A 269 -13.87 -4.55 10.30
CA TYR A 269 -12.58 -4.06 10.77
C TYR A 269 -12.01 -4.95 11.88
N GLU A 270 -10.70 -4.98 11.98
CA GLU A 270 -9.99 -5.80 12.95
C GLU A 270 -8.73 -5.08 13.46
N VAL A 271 -8.52 -5.12 14.76
CA VAL A 271 -7.26 -4.68 15.38
C VAL A 271 -6.22 -5.77 15.15
N VAL A 272 -5.27 -5.50 14.28
CA VAL A 272 -4.18 -6.42 13.95
C VAL A 272 -3.14 -6.46 15.05
N ARG A 273 -2.87 -5.28 15.63
CA ARG A 273 -1.88 -5.13 16.70
C ARG A 273 -2.19 -3.91 17.54
N GLU A 274 -1.97 -4.05 18.83
CA GLU A 274 -1.98 -2.97 19.82
C GLU A 274 -0.77 -3.13 20.74
N ASP A 275 -0.02 -2.05 20.97
CA ASP A 275 1.16 -2.05 21.84
C ASP A 275 1.40 -0.63 22.37
N ARG A 276 1.28 -0.42 23.69
CA ARG A 276 1.43 0.89 24.38
C ARG A 276 0.47 1.94 23.78
N ALA A 277 1.02 2.90 23.05
CA ALA A 277 0.26 3.95 22.36
C ALA A 277 0.16 3.71 20.85
N TYR A 278 0.31 2.51 20.37
CA TYR A 278 0.22 2.11 18.98
C TYR A 278 -0.97 1.21 18.74
N ILE A 279 -1.75 1.50 17.71
CA ILE A 279 -2.79 0.61 17.19
C ILE A 279 -2.65 0.47 15.68
N LEU A 280 -2.78 -0.76 15.18
CA LEU A 280 -2.84 -1.10 13.77
C LEU A 280 -4.19 -1.75 13.49
N VAL A 281 -4.94 -1.16 12.56
CA VAL A 281 -6.30 -1.61 12.21
C VAL A 281 -6.38 -1.84 10.72
N LYS A 282 -6.99 -2.95 10.33
CA LYS A 282 -7.41 -3.21 8.96
C LYS A 282 -8.93 -3.07 8.85
N ALA A 283 -9.39 -2.58 7.71
CA ALA A 283 -10.81 -2.38 7.45
C ALA A 283 -11.17 -2.70 6.00
N ARG A 284 -12.43 -3.08 5.77
CA ARG A 284 -12.98 -3.33 4.46
C ARG A 284 -14.47 -3.04 4.41
N TYR A 285 -14.98 -2.81 3.20
CA TYR A 285 -16.39 -2.67 2.95
C TYR A 285 -16.78 -3.45 1.69
N PHE A 286 -18.04 -3.76 1.56
CA PHE A 286 -18.60 -4.51 0.45
C PHE A 286 -19.62 -3.64 -0.32
N ARG A 287 -19.89 -4.02 -1.56
CA ARG A 287 -20.99 -3.46 -2.36
C ARG A 287 -22.27 -4.24 -2.12
#